data_cbe1e27a834737fdc23ffc66627d6805
#
_entry.id   cbe1e27a834737fdc23ffc66627d6805
#
_cell.length_a   1.000
_cell.length_b   1.000
_cell.length_c   1.000
_cell.angle_alpha   90.00
_cell.angle_beta   90.00
_cell.angle_gamma   90.00
#
_symmetry.space_group_name_H-M   'P 1'
#
loop_
_entity.id
_entity.type
_entity.pdbx_description
1 polymer ?
#
loop_
_entity_poly.entity_id
_entity_poly.type
_entity_poly.pdbx_seq_one_letter_code
_entity_poly.pdbx_strand_id
1 'polypeptide(L)'
;MSSLPICGRARVLGDDVNTDYIISSRRKKESLDPTELRRFLLEDLDPAFAASVSQGDVLVAGNNFGCGSAMEVAVTVVMGAGIRAVVARSFSRTYWRNAVNNGLLLVVADTRAITEGMALSLQLHGSQPELRVGCKPATRIECEPIADFTLAMLHAGGLIPYLRQHHKLA
;
A
#
# COMPACT_ATOMS: atom_id res chain seq x y z
N MET A 1 14.04 2.83 -3.11
CA MET A 1 13.27 3.38 -1.96
C MET A 1 14.22 4.08 -1.01
N SER A 2 13.80 5.19 -0.41
CA SER A 2 14.57 5.89 0.62
C SER A 2 14.78 4.95 1.81
N SER A 3 15.97 4.94 2.40
CA SER A 3 16.27 4.25 3.67
C SER A 3 15.53 4.87 4.87
N LEU A 4 14.82 5.97 4.65
CA LEU A 4 14.06 6.64 5.68
C LEU A 4 12.75 5.89 5.98
N PRO A 5 12.35 5.82 7.27
CA PRO A 5 11.10 5.19 7.65
C PRO A 5 9.91 5.91 7.00
N ILE A 6 8.87 5.13 6.66
CA ILE A 6 7.56 5.67 6.31
C ILE A 6 6.86 5.97 7.63
N CYS A 7 6.59 7.25 7.86
CA CYS A 7 5.90 7.70 9.07
C CYS A 7 4.62 8.44 8.68
N GLY A 8 3.52 8.07 9.31
CA GLY A 8 2.21 8.66 9.05
C GLY A 8 1.16 8.13 10.00
N ARG A 9 -0.10 8.32 9.64
CA ARG A 9 -1.23 7.79 10.40
C ARG A 9 -1.76 6.51 9.77
N ALA A 10 -2.28 5.62 10.60
CA ALA A 10 -3.07 4.48 10.16
C ALA A 10 -4.39 4.96 9.54
N ARG A 11 -4.69 4.49 8.34
CA ARG A 11 -5.99 4.66 7.69
C ARG A 11 -6.61 3.27 7.59
N VAL A 12 -7.54 2.99 8.50
CA VAL A 12 -7.99 1.63 8.79
C VAL A 12 -9.21 1.26 7.95
N LEU A 13 -9.10 0.12 7.27
CA LEU A 13 -10.14 -0.51 6.46
C LEU A 13 -10.45 -1.91 7.00
N GLY A 14 -11.59 -2.46 6.62
CA GLY A 14 -12.01 -3.81 7.01
C GLY A 14 -11.35 -4.94 6.22
N ASP A 15 -11.98 -6.10 6.29
CA ASP A 15 -11.67 -7.27 5.47
C ASP A 15 -12.25 -7.11 4.05
N ASP A 16 -11.75 -7.90 3.10
CA ASP A 16 -12.26 -8.04 1.74
C ASP A 16 -12.44 -6.71 0.98
N VAL A 17 -11.49 -5.78 1.17
CA VAL A 17 -11.50 -4.52 0.44
C VAL A 17 -11.27 -4.80 -1.04
N ASN A 18 -12.35 -4.72 -1.82
CA ASN A 18 -12.35 -4.99 -3.25
C ASN A 18 -11.70 -3.84 -4.02
N THR A 19 -11.02 -4.15 -5.12
CA THR A 19 -10.40 -3.16 -6.00
C THR A 19 -11.39 -2.13 -6.54
N ASP A 20 -12.66 -2.50 -6.76
CA ASP A 20 -13.72 -1.57 -7.16
C ASP A 20 -14.11 -0.59 -6.02
N TYR A 21 -13.83 -0.92 -4.75
CA TYR A 21 -13.95 0.03 -3.63
C TYR A 21 -12.74 0.95 -3.54
N ILE A 22 -11.54 0.46 -3.89
CA ILE A 22 -10.33 1.29 -3.89
C ILE A 22 -10.48 2.40 -4.93
N ILE A 23 -10.94 2.04 -6.13
CA ILE A 23 -11.31 2.97 -7.19
C ILE A 23 -12.39 2.36 -8.07
N SER A 24 -13.52 3.03 -8.21
CA SER A 24 -14.60 2.53 -9.04
C SER A 24 -14.17 2.38 -10.50
N SER A 25 -14.53 1.26 -11.12
CA SER A 25 -14.22 0.97 -12.52
C SER A 25 -14.79 2.01 -13.50
N ARG A 26 -15.83 2.77 -13.10
CA ARG A 26 -16.35 3.91 -13.88
C ARG A 26 -15.32 5.04 -13.99
N ARG A 27 -14.53 5.30 -12.94
CA ARG A 27 -13.54 6.39 -12.90
C ARG A 27 -12.37 6.18 -13.84
N LYS A 28 -11.95 4.94 -14.05
CA LYS A 28 -10.89 4.62 -15.01
C LYS A 28 -11.29 4.89 -16.47
N LYS A 29 -12.59 5.05 -16.76
CA LYS A 29 -13.06 5.48 -18.08
C LYS A 29 -12.91 7.00 -18.29
N GLU A 30 -12.85 7.75 -17.20
CA GLU A 30 -12.69 9.20 -17.22
C GLU A 30 -11.23 9.62 -17.34
N SER A 31 -10.32 8.93 -16.63
CA SER A 31 -8.88 9.18 -16.64
C SER A 31 -8.10 7.93 -16.22
N LEU A 32 -6.82 7.87 -16.61
CA LEU A 32 -5.83 6.93 -16.06
C LEU A 32 -4.74 7.63 -15.27
N ASP A 33 -4.78 8.96 -15.15
CA ASP A 33 -3.81 9.73 -14.39
C ASP A 33 -4.07 9.57 -12.88
N PRO A 34 -3.12 8.97 -12.12
CA PRO A 34 -3.26 8.81 -10.69
C PRO A 34 -3.45 10.13 -9.93
N THR A 35 -2.91 11.23 -10.46
CA THR A 35 -3.03 12.56 -9.86
C THR A 35 -4.45 13.09 -9.92
N GLU A 36 -5.16 12.79 -11.01
CA GLU A 36 -6.57 13.14 -11.15
C GLU A 36 -7.46 12.17 -10.38
N LEU A 37 -7.14 10.87 -10.43
CA LEU A 37 -7.95 9.82 -9.83
C LEU A 37 -7.88 9.79 -8.31
N ARG A 38 -6.78 10.28 -7.69
CA ARG A 38 -6.60 10.24 -6.22
C ARG A 38 -7.76 10.83 -5.43
N ARG A 39 -8.48 11.80 -6.01
CA ARG A 39 -9.65 12.44 -5.37
C ARG A 39 -10.85 11.51 -5.20
N PHE A 40 -10.84 10.37 -5.89
CA PHE A 40 -11.88 9.35 -5.83
C PHE A 40 -11.45 8.09 -5.05
N LEU A 41 -10.26 8.13 -4.42
CA LEU A 41 -9.76 7.02 -3.61
C LEU A 41 -10.78 6.66 -2.53
N LEU A 42 -11.26 5.41 -2.56
CA LEU A 42 -12.23 4.85 -1.60
C LEU A 42 -13.57 5.63 -1.51
N GLU A 43 -13.95 6.38 -2.55
CA GLU A 43 -15.15 7.23 -2.55
C GLU A 43 -16.45 6.47 -2.26
N ASP A 44 -16.53 5.20 -2.68
CA ASP A 44 -17.72 4.36 -2.48
C ASP A 44 -17.81 3.80 -1.04
N LEU A 45 -16.72 3.84 -0.26
CA LEU A 45 -16.71 3.48 1.17
C LEU A 45 -16.85 4.72 2.06
N ASP A 46 -16.11 5.78 1.75
CA ASP A 46 -16.14 7.07 2.44
C ASP A 46 -15.82 8.20 1.46
N PRO A 47 -16.81 8.99 1.04
CA PRO A 47 -16.61 10.11 0.11
C PRO A 47 -15.61 11.17 0.59
N ALA A 48 -15.38 11.28 1.91
CA ALA A 48 -14.43 12.22 2.50
C ALA A 48 -13.00 11.65 2.62
N PHE A 49 -12.83 10.35 2.35
CA PHE A 49 -11.55 9.66 2.58
C PHE A 49 -10.40 10.33 1.85
N ALA A 50 -10.52 10.51 0.55
CA ALA A 50 -9.46 11.05 -0.30
C ALA A 50 -8.99 12.44 0.17
N ALA A 51 -9.92 13.32 0.58
CA ALA A 51 -9.60 14.65 1.09
C ALA A 51 -8.91 14.63 2.46
N SER A 52 -9.08 13.56 3.23
CA SER A 52 -8.53 13.40 4.58
C SER A 52 -7.15 12.74 4.61
N VAL A 53 -6.68 12.17 3.49
CA VAL A 53 -5.38 11.51 3.38
C VAL A 53 -4.26 12.54 3.38
N SER A 54 -3.26 12.30 4.21
CA SER A 54 -2.01 13.07 4.24
C SER A 54 -0.87 12.26 3.65
N GLN A 55 0.11 12.96 3.08
CA GLN A 55 1.31 12.30 2.58
C GLN A 55 2.01 11.52 3.69
N GLY A 56 2.32 10.25 3.43
CA GLY A 56 2.93 9.35 4.39
C GLY A 56 1.93 8.52 5.20
N ASP A 57 0.63 8.81 5.13
CA ASP A 57 -0.39 7.93 5.71
C ASP A 57 -0.24 6.50 5.15
N VAL A 58 -0.56 5.50 5.97
CA VAL A 58 -0.46 4.09 5.64
C VAL A 58 -1.85 3.48 5.65
N LEU A 59 -2.25 2.82 4.57
CA LEU A 59 -3.46 2.00 4.58
C LEU A 59 -3.24 0.77 5.46
N VAL A 60 -4.19 0.51 6.33
CA VAL A 60 -4.21 -0.65 7.22
C VAL A 60 -5.50 -1.41 6.98
N ALA A 61 -5.40 -2.69 6.65
CA ALA A 61 -6.59 -3.48 6.32
C ALA A 61 -6.58 -4.85 7.02
N GLY A 62 -7.69 -5.54 6.93
CA GLY A 62 -7.85 -6.89 7.41
C GLY A 62 -7.37 -7.95 6.42
N ASN A 63 -8.17 -9.00 6.24
CA ASN A 63 -7.86 -10.06 5.30
C ASN A 63 -8.21 -9.69 3.87
N ASN A 64 -7.51 -10.33 2.91
CA ASN A 64 -7.84 -10.37 1.49
C ASN A 64 -7.97 -8.96 0.86
N PHE A 65 -7.07 -8.03 1.23
CA PHE A 65 -7.05 -6.70 0.64
C PHE A 65 -6.76 -6.75 -0.88
N GLY A 66 -7.50 -5.95 -1.65
CA GLY A 66 -7.34 -5.88 -3.10
C GLY A 66 -7.97 -7.06 -3.83
N CYS A 67 -8.96 -7.74 -3.24
CA CYS A 67 -9.74 -8.75 -3.93
C CYS A 67 -10.56 -8.15 -5.08
N GLY A 68 -11.11 -9.00 -5.94
CA GLY A 68 -11.88 -8.56 -7.10
C GLY A 68 -11.05 -8.46 -8.37
N SER A 69 -11.34 -7.47 -9.20
CA SER A 69 -10.75 -7.34 -10.53
C SER A 69 -9.27 -6.99 -10.53
N ALA A 70 -8.54 -7.49 -11.52
CA ALA A 70 -7.14 -7.16 -11.75
C ALA A 70 -7.00 -5.73 -12.30
N MET A 71 -7.06 -4.73 -11.42
CA MET A 71 -6.97 -3.32 -11.80
C MET A 71 -5.65 -2.70 -11.30
N GLU A 72 -4.74 -2.39 -12.22
CA GLU A 72 -3.51 -1.68 -11.90
C GLU A 72 -3.81 -0.29 -11.29
N VAL A 73 -4.86 0.37 -11.80
CA VAL A 73 -5.29 1.68 -11.30
C VAL A 73 -5.64 1.67 -9.81
N ALA A 74 -6.09 0.53 -9.25
CA ALA A 74 -6.33 0.39 -7.81
C ALA A 74 -5.04 0.46 -6.97
N VAL A 75 -3.87 0.28 -7.58
CA VAL A 75 -2.57 0.50 -6.96
C VAL A 75 -2.10 1.93 -7.17
N THR A 76 -2.13 2.39 -8.42
CA THR A 76 -1.57 3.69 -8.78
C THR A 76 -2.34 4.85 -8.15
N VAL A 77 -3.66 4.72 -7.92
CA VAL A 77 -4.46 5.73 -7.22
C VAL A 77 -4.05 5.86 -5.74
N VAL A 78 -3.74 4.75 -5.07
CA VAL A 78 -3.22 4.75 -3.70
C VAL A 78 -1.90 5.51 -3.62
N MET A 79 -0.99 5.22 -4.56
CA MET A 79 0.29 5.93 -4.66
C MET A 79 0.10 7.41 -5.02
N GLY A 80 -0.81 7.72 -5.93
CA GLY A 80 -1.16 9.09 -6.31
C GLY A 80 -1.72 9.93 -5.17
N ALA A 81 -2.35 9.29 -4.18
CA ALA A 81 -2.80 9.94 -2.95
C ALA A 81 -1.67 10.20 -1.92
N GLY A 82 -0.43 9.78 -2.22
CA GLY A 82 0.71 9.96 -1.32
C GLY A 82 0.94 8.82 -0.33
N ILE A 83 0.16 7.74 -0.43
CA ILE A 83 0.31 6.53 0.37
C ILE A 83 1.43 5.67 -0.23
N ARG A 84 2.39 5.28 0.59
CA ARG A 84 3.59 4.54 0.14
C ARG A 84 3.65 3.11 0.62
N ALA A 85 2.75 2.72 1.52
CA ALA A 85 2.66 1.37 2.06
C ALA A 85 1.21 1.00 2.39
N VAL A 86 0.91 -0.29 2.24
CA VAL A 86 -0.31 -0.91 2.77
C VAL A 86 0.10 -2.04 3.69
N VAL A 87 -0.47 -2.08 4.89
CA VAL A 87 -0.29 -3.14 5.87
C VAL A 87 -1.60 -3.88 5.99
N ALA A 88 -1.60 -5.19 5.81
CA ALA A 88 -2.81 -6.01 5.91
C ALA A 88 -2.50 -7.40 6.47
N ARG A 89 -3.51 -8.11 6.93
CA ARG A 89 -3.36 -9.50 7.38
C ARG A 89 -3.14 -10.46 6.21
N SER A 90 -3.71 -10.14 5.04
CA SER A 90 -3.42 -10.82 3.78
C SER A 90 -3.84 -9.97 2.58
N PHE A 91 -3.31 -10.30 1.41
CA PHE A 91 -3.57 -9.64 0.14
C PHE A 91 -4.04 -10.64 -0.91
N SER A 92 -4.85 -10.18 -1.86
CA SER A 92 -5.09 -10.96 -3.07
C SER A 92 -3.81 -11.04 -3.91
N ARG A 93 -3.61 -12.17 -4.60
CA ARG A 93 -2.42 -12.41 -5.44
C ARG A 93 -2.27 -11.36 -6.54
N THR A 94 -3.37 -10.98 -7.15
CA THR A 94 -3.38 -10.03 -8.27
C THR A 94 -3.01 -8.64 -7.80
N TYR A 95 -3.57 -8.19 -6.68
CA TYR A 95 -3.21 -6.89 -6.09
C TYR A 95 -1.74 -6.86 -5.68
N TRP A 96 -1.25 -7.94 -5.03
CA TRP A 96 0.16 -8.06 -4.65
C TRP A 96 1.09 -7.85 -5.84
N ARG A 97 0.86 -8.58 -6.95
CA ARG A 97 1.68 -8.43 -8.18
C ARG A 97 1.64 -7.01 -8.73
N ASN A 98 0.46 -6.43 -8.84
CA ASN A 98 0.32 -5.07 -9.35
C ASN A 98 1.03 -4.05 -8.45
N ALA A 99 0.93 -4.21 -7.13
CA ALA A 99 1.59 -3.35 -6.16
C ALA A 99 3.12 -3.41 -6.29
N VAL A 100 3.69 -4.61 -6.31
CA VAL A 100 5.15 -4.81 -6.47
C VAL A 100 5.62 -4.28 -7.82
N ASN A 101 4.87 -4.54 -8.89
CA ASN A 101 5.19 -4.04 -10.23
C ASN A 101 5.23 -2.51 -10.31
N ASN A 102 4.43 -1.82 -9.50
CA ASN A 102 4.37 -0.36 -9.42
C ASN A 102 5.24 0.24 -8.31
N GLY A 103 5.89 -0.58 -7.48
CA GLY A 103 6.76 -0.12 -6.41
C GLY A 103 6.02 0.29 -5.12
N LEU A 104 4.76 -0.14 -4.94
CA LEU A 104 4.02 0.04 -3.69
C LEU A 104 4.41 -1.04 -2.69
N LEU A 105 4.85 -0.64 -1.49
CA LEU A 105 5.22 -1.56 -0.42
C LEU A 105 3.98 -2.19 0.21
N LEU A 106 3.92 -3.52 0.21
CA LEU A 106 2.93 -4.30 0.93
C LEU A 106 3.58 -5.06 2.08
N VAL A 107 2.97 -5.02 3.26
CA VAL A 107 3.46 -5.69 4.46
C VAL A 107 2.34 -6.53 5.07
N VAL A 108 2.64 -7.81 5.28
CA VAL A 108 1.73 -8.73 5.99
C VAL A 108 2.03 -8.68 7.48
N ALA A 109 1.02 -8.35 8.27
CA ALA A 109 1.12 -8.25 9.73
C ALA A 109 -0.25 -8.40 10.40
N ASP A 110 -0.28 -8.70 11.69
CA ASP A 110 -1.52 -8.67 12.46
C ASP A 110 -1.96 -7.23 12.75
N THR A 111 -3.00 -6.79 12.04
CA THR A 111 -3.50 -5.41 12.10
C THR A 111 -4.59 -5.18 13.15
N ARG A 112 -5.03 -6.22 13.90
CA ARG A 112 -6.18 -6.13 14.81
C ARG A 112 -6.03 -5.10 15.93
N ALA A 113 -4.81 -4.80 16.34
CA ALA A 113 -4.52 -3.82 17.37
C ALA A 113 -4.35 -2.38 16.84
N ILE A 114 -4.42 -2.19 15.52
CA ILE A 114 -4.24 -0.87 14.90
C ILE A 114 -5.62 -0.22 14.69
N THR A 115 -5.79 0.99 15.19
CA THR A 115 -7.02 1.76 15.03
C THR A 115 -6.77 3.01 14.19
N GLU A 116 -7.85 3.55 13.62
CA GLU A 116 -7.82 4.73 12.75
C GLU A 116 -7.08 5.89 13.43
N GLY A 117 -6.19 6.55 12.68
CA GLY A 117 -5.43 7.70 13.13
C GLY A 117 -4.22 7.42 14.01
N MET A 118 -3.97 6.15 14.42
CA MET A 118 -2.76 5.82 15.17
C MET A 118 -1.50 6.18 14.39
N ALA A 119 -0.51 6.73 15.08
CA ALA A 119 0.80 6.99 14.49
C ALA A 119 1.48 5.66 14.13
N LEU A 120 2.01 5.57 12.91
CA LEU A 120 2.75 4.43 12.40
C LEU A 120 4.15 4.85 11.96
N SER A 121 5.11 3.96 12.21
CA SER A 121 6.44 4.00 11.61
C SER A 121 6.77 2.64 11.02
N LEU A 122 7.04 2.61 9.73
CA LEU A 122 7.40 1.40 8.98
C LEU A 122 8.78 1.56 8.38
N GLN A 123 9.70 0.68 8.74
CA GLN A 123 11.07 0.66 8.25
C GLN A 123 11.45 -0.74 7.75
N LEU A 124 12.29 -0.79 6.71
CA LEU A 124 12.85 -2.06 6.21
C LEU A 124 14.28 -2.24 6.73
N HIS A 125 14.52 -3.38 7.34
CA HIS A 125 15.85 -3.85 7.75
C HIS A 125 16.21 -5.10 6.91
N GLY A 126 16.77 -4.86 5.72
CA GLY A 126 16.90 -5.92 4.72
C GLY A 126 15.52 -6.44 4.31
N SER A 127 15.31 -7.75 4.41
CA SER A 127 14.03 -8.41 4.08
C SER A 127 12.98 -8.33 5.20
N GLN A 128 13.36 -7.80 6.38
CA GLN A 128 12.46 -7.77 7.53
C GLN A 128 11.85 -6.38 7.72
N PRO A 129 10.53 -6.22 7.54
CA PRO A 129 9.84 -4.99 7.90
C PRO A 129 9.76 -4.86 9.43
N GLU A 130 9.96 -3.65 9.93
CA GLU A 130 9.69 -3.30 11.31
C GLU A 130 8.54 -2.29 11.34
N LEU A 131 7.40 -2.70 11.90
CA LEU A 131 6.22 -1.88 12.10
C LEU A 131 6.11 -1.49 13.56
N ARG A 132 6.08 -0.20 13.83
CA ARG A 132 5.83 0.37 15.15
C ARG A 132 4.55 1.19 15.15
N VAL A 133 3.74 1.01 16.17
CA VAL A 133 2.40 1.61 16.30
C VAL A 133 2.29 2.38 17.59
N GLY A 134 1.69 3.57 17.52
CA GLY A 134 1.48 4.46 18.65
C GLY A 134 2.64 5.41 18.89
N CYS A 135 2.44 6.30 19.89
CA CYS A 135 3.47 7.20 20.38
C CYS A 135 4.31 6.50 21.46
N LYS A 136 5.32 7.17 21.96
CA LYS A 136 6.25 6.60 22.96
C LYS A 136 5.51 6.18 24.26
N PRO A 137 5.64 4.90 24.71
CA PRO A 137 6.34 3.82 24.04
C PRO A 137 5.51 3.23 22.88
N ALA A 138 6.14 3.11 21.69
CA ALA A 138 5.50 2.50 20.54
C ALA A 138 5.50 0.97 20.65
N THR A 139 4.41 0.33 20.26
CA THR A 139 4.31 -1.13 20.21
C THR A 139 4.85 -1.62 18.87
N ARG A 140 5.75 -2.61 18.92
CA ARG A 140 6.21 -3.32 17.72
C ARG A 140 5.23 -4.40 17.34
N ILE A 141 4.87 -4.45 16.06
CA ILE A 141 4.08 -5.52 15.47
C ILE A 141 5.01 -6.36 14.58
N GLU A 142 4.93 -7.67 14.74
CA GLU A 142 5.67 -8.61 13.92
C GLU A 142 5.11 -8.64 12.50
N CYS A 143 6.01 -8.60 11.51
CA CYS A 143 5.67 -8.61 10.10
C CYS A 143 6.29 -9.83 9.41
N GLU A 144 5.66 -10.33 8.36
CA GLU A 144 6.27 -11.35 7.51
C GLU A 144 7.44 -10.77 6.72
N PRO A 145 8.53 -11.55 6.52
CA PRO A 145 9.65 -11.12 5.71
C PRO A 145 9.25 -10.96 4.24
N ILE A 146 9.89 -10.02 3.56
CA ILE A 146 9.68 -9.77 2.13
C ILE A 146 10.76 -10.52 1.35
N ALA A 147 10.36 -11.27 0.30
CA ALA A 147 11.31 -12.00 -0.53
C ALA A 147 12.32 -11.04 -1.20
N ASP A 148 13.59 -11.47 -1.31
CA ASP A 148 14.69 -10.64 -1.84
C ASP A 148 14.40 -10.09 -3.24
N PHE A 149 13.80 -10.88 -4.11
CA PHE A 149 13.41 -10.44 -5.45
C PHE A 149 12.35 -9.33 -5.41
N THR A 150 11.37 -9.44 -4.52
CA THR A 150 10.36 -8.40 -4.29
C THR A 150 11.01 -7.10 -3.81
N LEU A 151 11.94 -7.21 -2.87
CA LEU A 151 12.71 -6.05 -2.39
C LEU A 151 13.52 -5.39 -3.50
N ALA A 152 14.19 -6.18 -4.34
CA ALA A 152 14.96 -5.65 -5.47
C ALA A 152 14.06 -4.83 -6.42
N MET A 153 12.86 -5.32 -6.72
CA MET A 153 11.90 -4.56 -7.53
C MET A 153 11.41 -3.31 -6.83
N LEU A 154 11.07 -3.39 -5.54
CA LEU A 154 10.65 -2.23 -4.75
C LEU A 154 11.75 -1.15 -4.67
N HIS A 155 13.01 -1.55 -4.46
CA HIS A 155 14.15 -0.63 -4.43
C HIS A 155 14.37 0.05 -5.78
N ALA A 156 14.15 -0.66 -6.89
CA ALA A 156 14.24 -0.10 -8.22
C ALA A 156 13.07 0.87 -8.53
N GLY A 157 11.99 0.83 -7.76
CA GLY A 157 10.76 1.60 -8.01
C GLY A 157 9.71 0.87 -8.85
N GLY A 158 9.78 -0.47 -8.89
CA GLY A 158 8.86 -1.36 -9.60
C GLY A 158 9.52 -2.14 -10.72
N LEU A 159 8.71 -2.92 -11.43
CA LEU A 159 9.17 -3.86 -12.46
C LEU A 159 9.89 -3.17 -13.62
N ILE A 160 9.32 -2.10 -14.18
CA ILE A 160 9.90 -1.44 -15.36
C ILE A 160 11.27 -0.81 -15.05
N PRO A 161 11.43 -0.03 -13.97
CA PRO A 161 12.75 0.45 -13.56
C PRO A 161 13.73 -0.69 -13.26
N TYR A 162 13.27 -1.76 -12.61
CA TYR A 162 14.09 -2.94 -12.34
C TYR A 162 14.66 -3.55 -13.64
N LEU A 163 13.79 -3.80 -14.64
CA LEU A 163 14.20 -4.35 -15.93
C LEU A 163 15.19 -3.45 -16.67
N ARG A 164 14.99 -2.13 -16.60
CA ARG A 164 15.93 -1.16 -17.22
C ARG A 164 17.32 -1.21 -16.60
N GLN A 165 17.40 -1.46 -15.29
CA GLN A 165 18.68 -1.55 -14.56
C GLN A 165 19.40 -2.88 -14.80
N HIS A 166 18.67 -3.98 -14.91
CA HIS A 166 19.23 -5.33 -14.94
C HIS A 166 19.18 -5.98 -16.32
N HIS A 167 18.46 -5.40 -17.29
CA HIS A 167 18.22 -5.93 -18.64
C HIS A 167 17.59 -7.33 -18.68
N LYS A 168 17.20 -7.88 -17.57
CA LYS A 168 16.52 -9.19 -17.44
C LYS A 168 15.82 -9.31 -16.08
N LEU A 169 14.91 -10.26 -15.98
CA LEU A 169 14.42 -10.75 -14.69
C LEU A 169 15.49 -11.67 -14.08
N ALA A 170 15.71 -11.53 -12.79
CA ALA A 170 16.65 -12.37 -12.06
C ALA A 170 16.10 -13.81 -11.89
#